data_20dae7fb360a410a074a620bbe774b87
#
_entry.id   20dae7fb360a410a074a620bbe774b87
#
_cell.length_a   1.000
_cell.length_b   1.000
_cell.length_c   1.000
_cell.angle_alpha   90.00
_cell.angle_beta   90.00
_cell.angle_gamma   90.00
#
_symmetry.space_group_name_H-M   'P 1'
#
loop_
_entity.id
_entity.type
_entity.pdbx_description
1 polymer ?
#
loop_
_entity_poly.entity_id
_entity_poly.type
_entity_poly.pdbx_seq_one_letter_code
_entity_poly.pdbx_strand_id
1 'polypeptide(L)'
;MTAFLIILLSAAVFPAHAAEHPLKIAGAAKTKVGIYIEDLRSGEVLMDVNADDAMVPASVTKSLTAATAYSVFSPDGCFSTPVTAVGKIKKGVLDGDVVISTIGDPTIESSHFADNAGFADSIIGALQRLEIKEIKGTVVIDESNFVDSTIPDGWLREDIIECYGAGLYASNFRDNRMILSVPANTTRPHTPGIRVEYKGGKGKPRLSRHPNSNVFQVTGNTKRRSIHATVVNPAPASTMRAEVMREIEKAGIVIGEKPRGGKRPSDSDIEKGEVIYVHRSPEVEDILRSLMFRSDNMMAEGMLRSLASGQPRGEAVRFEKNFWLEKGFDISKLNIEDGSGLSRKDRITPRFMAEVYKWMYHTDMAGGYVSLFPKAGRDGTMRNFMRDSALAGRLATKTGSMRGVQCYGGYMLDEGGNPTHVVVVFVNNFTCGRAGLKKEIGRLLTQVLLKDEAAEDVAENVEN
;
A
#
# COMPACT_ATOMS: atom_id res chain seq x y z
N MET A 1 1.03 -49.02 -58.74
CA MET A 1 0.03 -47.91 -58.73
C MET A 1 -0.63 -47.89 -57.35
N THR A 2 -0.11 -47.05 -56.46
CA THR A 2 -0.55 -46.90 -55.09
C THR A 2 -1.28 -45.58 -54.98
N ALA A 3 -2.61 -45.64 -54.75
CA ALA A 3 -3.46 -44.46 -54.64
C ALA A 3 -3.31 -43.84 -53.23
N PHE A 4 -2.87 -42.62 -53.18
CA PHE A 4 -2.92 -41.79 -51.97
C PHE A 4 -4.32 -41.20 -51.76
N LEU A 5 -4.96 -41.62 -50.66
CA LEU A 5 -6.25 -41.07 -50.22
C LEU A 5 -5.98 -39.80 -49.41
N ILE A 6 -6.28 -38.62 -49.97
CA ILE A 6 -6.23 -37.33 -49.28
C ILE A 6 -7.57 -37.20 -48.51
N ILE A 7 -7.49 -37.30 -47.16
CA ILE A 7 -8.63 -36.98 -46.29
C ILE A 7 -8.57 -35.46 -46.06
N LEU A 8 -9.50 -34.76 -46.68
CA LEU A 8 -9.81 -33.33 -46.38
C LEU A 8 -10.54 -33.27 -45.05
N LEU A 9 -9.88 -32.91 -43.96
CA LEU A 9 -10.52 -32.46 -42.74
C LEU A 9 -11.18 -31.10 -43.00
N SER A 10 -12.48 -31.06 -43.19
CA SER A 10 -13.25 -29.82 -43.16
C SER A 10 -13.28 -29.30 -41.71
N ALA A 11 -12.54 -28.26 -41.42
CA ALA A 11 -12.68 -27.50 -40.18
C ALA A 11 -14.09 -26.89 -40.17
N ALA A 12 -14.98 -27.43 -39.35
CA ALA A 12 -16.25 -26.82 -39.06
C ALA A 12 -16.00 -25.49 -38.33
N VAL A 13 -16.18 -24.40 -39.03
CA VAL A 13 -16.25 -23.07 -38.43
C VAL A 13 -17.54 -22.99 -37.64
N PHE A 14 -17.48 -23.27 -36.35
CA PHE A 14 -18.58 -22.97 -35.44
C PHE A 14 -18.74 -21.45 -35.41
N PRO A 15 -19.95 -20.90 -35.60
CA PRO A 15 -20.21 -19.50 -35.42
C PRO A 15 -19.83 -19.16 -33.97
N ALA A 16 -18.97 -18.16 -33.78
CA ALA A 16 -18.67 -17.60 -32.49
C ALA A 16 -20.00 -17.11 -31.88
N HIS A 17 -20.59 -17.93 -31.03
CA HIS A 17 -21.65 -17.45 -30.13
C HIS A 17 -20.99 -16.31 -29.34
N ALA A 18 -21.59 -15.12 -29.40
CA ALA A 18 -21.20 -14.02 -28.52
C ALA A 18 -21.26 -14.58 -27.09
N ALA A 19 -20.10 -14.83 -26.49
CA ALA A 19 -20.01 -15.47 -25.18
C ALA A 19 -20.85 -14.65 -24.21
N GLU A 20 -21.81 -15.30 -23.55
CA GLU A 20 -22.68 -14.65 -22.57
C GLU A 20 -21.80 -13.94 -21.56
N HIS A 21 -22.11 -12.66 -21.23
CA HIS A 21 -21.29 -11.88 -20.29
C HIS A 21 -21.23 -12.64 -18.95
N PRO A 22 -20.04 -12.90 -18.39
CA PRO A 22 -19.87 -13.80 -17.25
C PRO A 22 -20.59 -13.32 -15.98
N LEU A 23 -20.89 -12.03 -15.90
CA LEU A 23 -21.61 -11.41 -14.78
C LEU A 23 -23.01 -10.94 -15.22
N LYS A 24 -24.03 -11.35 -14.49
CA LYS A 24 -25.43 -10.93 -14.70
C LYS A 24 -25.71 -9.62 -13.98
N ILE A 25 -25.29 -8.50 -14.57
CA ILE A 25 -25.39 -7.15 -14.00
C ILE A 25 -26.00 -6.15 -14.97
N ALA A 26 -26.64 -5.12 -14.43
CA ALA A 26 -27.10 -3.99 -15.25
C ALA A 26 -25.90 -3.27 -15.88
N GLY A 27 -26.02 -2.94 -17.18
CA GLY A 27 -24.95 -2.28 -17.93
C GLY A 27 -23.76 -3.18 -18.28
N ALA A 28 -23.95 -4.51 -18.30
CA ALA A 28 -22.93 -5.50 -18.64
C ALA A 28 -22.19 -5.16 -19.95
N ALA A 29 -22.87 -4.75 -21.01
CA ALA A 29 -22.27 -4.42 -22.30
C ALA A 29 -21.20 -3.31 -22.27
N LYS A 30 -21.19 -2.43 -21.26
CA LYS A 30 -20.20 -1.38 -21.07
C LYS A 30 -19.14 -1.76 -20.05
N THR A 31 -19.32 -2.86 -19.33
CA THR A 31 -18.42 -3.33 -18.28
C THR A 31 -17.38 -4.24 -18.91
N LYS A 32 -16.11 -3.94 -18.63
CA LYS A 32 -15.00 -4.83 -18.97
C LYS A 32 -14.77 -5.82 -17.83
N VAL A 33 -14.71 -7.10 -18.15
CA VAL A 33 -14.45 -8.18 -17.20
C VAL A 33 -13.26 -8.99 -17.68
N GLY A 34 -12.29 -9.17 -16.82
CA GLY A 34 -11.16 -10.06 -17.00
C GLY A 34 -11.13 -11.04 -15.83
N ILE A 35 -11.10 -12.34 -16.10
CA ILE A 35 -11.09 -13.39 -15.08
C ILE A 35 -10.06 -14.44 -15.47
N TYR A 36 -9.30 -14.88 -14.47
CA TYR A 36 -8.45 -16.06 -14.60
C TYR A 36 -8.53 -16.88 -13.31
N ILE A 37 -8.92 -18.13 -13.43
CA ILE A 37 -9.00 -19.09 -12.32
C ILE A 37 -8.38 -20.39 -12.79
N GLU A 38 -7.40 -20.90 -12.03
CA GLU A 38 -6.66 -22.13 -12.35
C GLU A 38 -6.48 -22.95 -11.07
N ASP A 39 -6.69 -24.26 -11.15
CA ASP A 39 -6.31 -25.21 -10.12
C ASP A 39 -4.79 -25.36 -10.08
N LEU A 40 -4.19 -25.18 -8.90
CA LEU A 40 -2.73 -25.18 -8.71
C LEU A 40 -2.11 -26.58 -8.74
N ARG A 41 -2.91 -27.64 -8.51
CA ARG A 41 -2.44 -29.02 -8.46
C ARG A 41 -2.45 -29.65 -9.85
N SER A 42 -3.57 -29.51 -10.55
CA SER A 42 -3.76 -30.08 -11.89
C SER A 42 -3.25 -29.18 -13.02
N GLY A 43 -3.19 -27.85 -12.79
CA GLY A 43 -2.93 -26.86 -13.82
C GLY A 43 -4.15 -26.63 -14.74
N GLU A 44 -5.32 -27.17 -14.38
CA GLU A 44 -6.54 -26.95 -15.15
C GLU A 44 -7.03 -25.51 -15.04
N VAL A 45 -7.31 -24.89 -16.19
CA VAL A 45 -7.84 -23.52 -16.25
C VAL A 45 -9.37 -23.61 -16.22
N LEU A 46 -9.94 -23.32 -15.06
CA LEU A 46 -11.39 -23.37 -14.83
C LEU A 46 -12.13 -22.20 -15.47
N MET A 47 -11.47 -21.04 -15.58
CA MET A 47 -12.04 -19.86 -16.23
C MET A 47 -10.96 -18.96 -16.80
N ASP A 48 -11.09 -18.61 -18.08
CA ASP A 48 -10.27 -17.66 -18.80
C ASP A 48 -11.18 -16.73 -19.61
N VAL A 49 -11.37 -15.51 -19.12
CA VAL A 49 -12.19 -14.49 -19.78
C VAL A 49 -11.38 -13.21 -19.89
N ASN A 50 -11.01 -12.82 -21.11
CA ASN A 50 -10.23 -11.62 -21.38
C ASN A 50 -9.02 -11.49 -20.43
N ALA A 51 -8.42 -12.62 -20.05
CA ALA A 51 -7.36 -12.63 -19.05
C ALA A 51 -6.10 -11.90 -19.52
N ASP A 52 -5.93 -11.72 -20.83
CA ASP A 52 -4.81 -10.99 -21.44
C ASP A 52 -5.10 -9.51 -21.69
N ASP A 53 -6.26 -9.01 -21.31
CA ASP A 53 -6.59 -7.59 -21.41
C ASP A 53 -5.91 -6.80 -20.28
N ALA A 54 -5.20 -5.74 -20.66
CA ALA A 54 -4.61 -4.80 -19.70
C ALA A 54 -5.72 -3.94 -19.06
N MET A 55 -5.95 -4.12 -17.77
CA MET A 55 -7.03 -3.52 -16.99
C MET A 55 -6.50 -2.72 -15.81
N VAL A 56 -7.31 -1.81 -15.28
CA VAL A 56 -7.00 -1.10 -14.04
C VAL A 56 -7.17 -2.06 -12.86
N PRO A 57 -6.08 -2.41 -12.15
CA PRO A 57 -6.09 -3.38 -11.07
C PRO A 57 -6.58 -2.80 -9.74
N ALA A 58 -6.55 -1.46 -9.60
CA ALA A 58 -6.68 -0.77 -8.34
C ALA A 58 -5.74 -1.40 -7.29
N SER A 59 -6.14 -1.46 -6.02
CA SER A 59 -5.27 -1.96 -4.94
C SER A 59 -4.87 -3.45 -5.02
N VAL A 60 -5.24 -4.18 -6.08
CA VAL A 60 -4.63 -5.51 -6.35
C VAL A 60 -3.14 -5.34 -6.71
N THR A 61 -2.72 -4.19 -7.28
CA THR A 61 -1.30 -3.84 -7.47
C THR A 61 -0.47 -4.08 -6.21
N LYS A 62 -1.03 -3.83 -5.01
CA LYS A 62 -0.33 -4.06 -3.74
C LYS A 62 0.16 -5.49 -3.55
N SER A 63 -0.53 -6.46 -4.10
CA SER A 63 -0.07 -7.85 -4.02
C SER A 63 1.13 -8.12 -4.95
N LEU A 64 1.27 -7.37 -6.06
CA LEU A 64 2.49 -7.39 -6.87
C LEU A 64 3.66 -6.77 -6.10
N THR A 65 3.48 -5.56 -5.56
CA THR A 65 4.49 -4.89 -4.73
C THR A 65 4.87 -5.73 -3.51
N ALA A 66 3.89 -6.39 -2.87
CA ALA A 66 4.16 -7.29 -1.75
C ALA A 66 4.94 -8.54 -2.18
N ALA A 67 4.63 -9.13 -3.34
CA ALA A 67 5.37 -10.28 -3.88
C ALA A 67 6.83 -9.90 -4.17
N THR A 68 7.04 -8.76 -4.82
CA THR A 68 8.40 -8.27 -5.11
C THR A 68 9.18 -7.99 -3.83
N ALA A 69 8.57 -7.26 -2.89
CA ALA A 69 9.21 -6.93 -1.61
C ALA A 69 9.51 -8.17 -0.76
N TYR A 70 8.59 -9.12 -0.68
CA TYR A 70 8.77 -10.38 0.03
C TYR A 70 9.87 -11.26 -0.57
N SER A 71 10.11 -11.12 -1.89
CA SER A 71 11.15 -11.85 -2.60
C SER A 71 12.54 -11.20 -2.50
N VAL A 72 12.59 -9.89 -2.23
CA VAL A 72 13.83 -9.10 -2.21
C VAL A 72 14.35 -8.89 -0.79
N PHE A 73 13.44 -8.65 0.15
CA PHE A 73 13.79 -8.39 1.54
C PHE A 73 13.65 -9.65 2.40
N SER A 74 14.49 -9.76 3.45
CA SER A 74 14.25 -10.75 4.48
C SER A 74 12.92 -10.44 5.20
N PRO A 75 12.07 -11.45 5.49
CA PRO A 75 10.80 -11.24 6.21
C PRO A 75 10.99 -10.56 7.57
N ASP A 76 12.09 -10.86 8.29
CA ASP A 76 12.51 -10.28 9.57
C ASP A 76 13.32 -8.97 9.42
N GLY A 77 13.52 -8.49 8.18
CA GLY A 77 14.13 -7.20 7.90
C GLY A 77 13.31 -6.03 8.48
N CYS A 78 13.97 -4.93 8.76
CA CYS A 78 13.30 -3.73 9.27
C CYS A 78 13.93 -2.46 8.72
N PHE A 79 13.15 -1.37 8.67
CA PHE A 79 13.70 -0.03 8.50
C PHE A 79 14.48 0.37 9.75
N SER A 80 15.58 1.09 9.56
CA SER A 80 16.40 1.62 10.65
C SER A 80 16.53 3.13 10.51
N THR A 81 16.03 3.87 11.51
CA THR A 81 16.08 5.33 11.54
C THR A 81 17.05 5.76 12.65
N PRO A 82 18.30 6.12 12.33
CA PRO A 82 19.28 6.56 13.32
C PRO A 82 18.97 7.95 13.84
N VAL A 83 19.23 8.14 15.12
CA VAL A 83 19.21 9.43 15.82
C VAL A 83 20.62 9.71 16.31
N THR A 84 21.21 10.80 15.83
CA THR A 84 22.62 11.14 16.01
C THR A 84 22.77 12.44 16.78
N ALA A 85 23.59 12.45 17.82
CA ALA A 85 24.07 13.68 18.45
C ALA A 85 25.24 14.23 17.64
N VAL A 86 25.03 15.36 16.97
CA VAL A 86 26.02 16.00 16.12
C VAL A 86 26.62 17.18 16.86
N GLY A 87 27.83 17.03 17.37
CA GLY A 87 28.53 18.03 18.17
C GLY A 87 29.32 17.45 19.33
N LYS A 88 29.75 18.28 20.24
CA LYS A 88 30.54 17.85 21.42
C LYS A 88 29.65 17.72 22.64
N ILE A 89 29.69 16.59 23.28
CA ILE A 89 29.04 16.38 24.58
C ILE A 89 30.06 16.63 25.69
N LYS A 90 29.78 17.59 26.58
CA LYS A 90 30.63 17.88 27.72
C LYS A 90 29.80 18.35 28.92
N LYS A 91 29.98 17.69 30.07
CA LYS A 91 29.32 18.06 31.34
C LYS A 91 27.81 18.22 31.21
N GLY A 92 27.15 17.26 30.53
CA GLY A 92 25.70 17.28 30.34
C GLY A 92 25.18 18.29 29.29
N VAL A 93 26.08 18.90 28.51
CA VAL A 93 25.68 19.82 27.43
C VAL A 93 26.12 19.25 26.08
N LEU A 94 25.19 19.10 25.17
CA LEU A 94 25.45 18.86 23.74
C LEU A 94 25.64 20.24 23.07
N ASP A 95 26.86 20.60 22.75
CA ASP A 95 27.17 21.79 21.91
C ASP A 95 26.98 21.42 20.43
N GLY A 96 25.73 21.21 20.05
CA GLY A 96 25.36 20.65 18.76
C GLY A 96 23.85 20.41 18.62
N ASP A 97 23.48 19.56 17.68
CA ASP A 97 22.11 19.23 17.28
C ASP A 97 21.81 17.74 17.48
N VAL A 98 20.54 17.38 17.62
CA VAL A 98 20.04 16.01 17.53
C VAL A 98 19.45 15.81 16.14
N VAL A 99 20.05 14.96 15.33
CA VAL A 99 19.65 14.70 13.96
C VAL A 99 18.92 13.37 13.87
N ILE A 100 17.74 13.37 13.27
CA ILE A 100 16.95 12.18 12.95
C ILE A 100 17.05 11.96 11.44
N SER A 101 17.81 10.94 11.00
CA SER A 101 18.03 10.65 9.58
C SER A 101 16.98 9.65 9.09
N THR A 102 16.02 10.16 8.33
CA THR A 102 14.84 9.41 7.87
C THR A 102 15.05 8.79 6.48
N ILE A 103 14.48 7.61 6.26
CA ILE A 103 14.64 6.80 5.04
C ILE A 103 13.34 6.34 4.41
N GLY A 104 12.21 6.96 4.79
CA GLY A 104 10.91 6.57 4.24
C GLY A 104 10.18 5.49 5.03
N ASP A 105 10.62 5.14 6.25
CA ASP A 105 9.90 4.21 7.13
C ASP A 105 8.43 4.63 7.28
N PRO A 106 7.45 3.81 6.83
CA PRO A 106 6.04 4.17 6.88
C PRO A 106 5.40 3.91 8.25
N THR A 107 6.18 3.48 9.26
CA THR A 107 5.62 2.93 10.50
C THR A 107 5.87 3.76 11.75
N ILE A 108 6.70 4.82 11.68
CA ILE A 108 7.04 5.63 12.86
C ILE A 108 5.77 6.23 13.48
N GLU A 109 5.48 5.86 14.75
CA GLU A 109 4.25 6.26 15.47
C GLU A 109 2.96 5.90 14.71
N SER A 110 2.98 4.87 13.88
CA SER A 110 1.80 4.41 13.17
C SER A 110 0.77 3.81 14.13
N SER A 111 -0.49 4.19 13.95
CA SER A 111 -1.61 3.61 14.71
C SER A 111 -1.84 2.12 14.44
N HIS A 112 -1.15 1.57 13.45
CA HIS A 112 -1.25 0.16 13.05
C HIS A 112 -0.29 -0.74 13.80
N PHE A 113 0.70 -0.16 14.49
CA PHE A 113 1.77 -0.84 15.22
C PHE A 113 1.94 -0.24 16.62
N ALA A 114 0.98 -0.49 17.49
CA ALA A 114 0.95 0.09 18.84
C ALA A 114 2.19 -0.27 19.67
N ASP A 115 2.74 -1.47 19.45
CA ASP A 115 3.93 -1.94 20.16
C ASP A 115 5.22 -1.25 19.69
N ASN A 116 5.17 -0.52 18.57
CA ASN A 116 6.28 0.27 18.03
C ASN A 116 6.13 1.78 18.31
N ALA A 117 5.25 2.16 19.24
CA ALA A 117 5.07 3.53 19.70
C ALA A 117 6.15 3.94 20.71
N GLY A 118 6.26 5.25 20.98
CA GLY A 118 7.21 5.80 21.96
C GLY A 118 8.54 6.23 21.33
N PHE A 119 8.51 6.64 20.08
CA PHE A 119 9.70 7.14 19.36
C PHE A 119 10.39 8.29 20.12
N ALA A 120 9.62 9.28 20.57
CA ALA A 120 10.17 10.42 21.32
C ALA A 120 10.70 9.98 22.68
N ASP A 121 10.01 9.08 23.38
CA ASP A 121 10.43 8.56 24.70
C ASP A 121 11.76 7.81 24.61
N SER A 122 11.95 7.05 23.53
CA SER A 122 13.20 6.34 23.24
C SER A 122 14.38 7.29 23.04
N ILE A 123 14.15 8.42 22.33
CA ILE A 123 15.14 9.48 22.16
C ILE A 123 15.48 10.12 23.50
N ILE A 124 14.48 10.45 24.32
CA ILE A 124 14.67 11.01 25.66
C ILE A 124 15.48 10.05 26.52
N GLY A 125 15.14 8.77 26.54
CA GLY A 125 15.90 7.76 27.26
C GLY A 125 17.37 7.68 26.82
N ALA A 126 17.65 7.88 25.54
CA ALA A 126 19.01 7.94 25.01
C ALA A 126 19.77 9.19 25.52
N LEU A 127 19.13 10.37 25.47
CA LEU A 127 19.70 11.61 25.98
C LEU A 127 19.98 11.54 27.48
N GLN A 128 19.08 10.92 28.25
CA GLN A 128 19.25 10.73 29.70
C GLN A 128 20.39 9.76 30.04
N ARG A 129 20.56 8.67 29.26
CA ARG A 129 21.71 7.75 29.43
C ARG A 129 23.06 8.45 29.23
N LEU A 130 23.09 9.46 28.36
CA LEU A 130 24.26 10.34 28.15
C LEU A 130 24.33 11.53 29.12
N GLU A 131 23.42 11.56 30.09
CA GLU A 131 23.32 12.62 31.10
C GLU A 131 23.14 14.03 30.49
N ILE A 132 22.59 14.13 29.27
CA ILE A 132 22.38 15.40 28.56
C ILE A 132 21.22 16.15 29.23
N LYS A 133 21.51 17.38 29.68
CA LYS A 133 20.57 18.31 30.31
C LYS A 133 20.29 19.53 29.45
N GLU A 134 21.17 19.80 28.48
CA GLU A 134 21.08 20.95 27.57
C GLU A 134 21.54 20.54 26.17
N ILE A 135 20.76 20.94 25.16
CA ILE A 135 21.09 20.87 23.72
C ILE A 135 21.11 22.29 23.20
N LYS A 136 22.30 22.85 22.86
CA LYS A 136 22.45 24.25 22.40
C LYS A 136 21.89 24.48 21.01
N GLY A 137 21.80 23.45 20.18
CA GLY A 137 21.13 23.45 18.90
C GLY A 137 19.67 22.97 19.03
N THR A 138 19.20 22.19 18.09
CA THR A 138 17.80 21.77 17.99
C THR A 138 17.67 20.32 17.51
N VAL A 139 16.43 19.84 17.36
CA VAL A 139 16.12 18.63 16.58
C VAL A 139 16.10 18.99 15.11
N VAL A 140 16.85 18.26 14.30
CA VAL A 140 16.89 18.36 12.84
C VAL A 140 16.37 17.08 12.24
N ILE A 141 15.35 17.17 11.35
CA ILE A 141 14.92 16.04 10.55
C ILE A 141 15.72 16.04 9.26
N ASP A 142 16.47 14.99 9.05
CA ASP A 142 17.25 14.79 7.85
C ASP A 142 16.47 13.94 6.84
N GLU A 143 16.11 14.55 5.71
CA GLU A 143 15.37 13.94 4.60
C GLU A 143 16.23 13.80 3.33
N SER A 144 17.56 14.00 3.43
CA SER A 144 18.47 14.03 2.27
C SER A 144 18.51 12.71 1.48
N ASN A 145 18.26 11.61 2.15
CA ASN A 145 18.26 10.27 1.54
C ASN A 145 16.99 9.93 0.73
N PHE A 146 16.09 10.90 0.57
CA PHE A 146 14.84 10.67 -0.12
C PHE A 146 14.61 11.73 -1.20
N VAL A 147 14.76 11.31 -2.44
CA VAL A 147 14.67 12.21 -3.61
C VAL A 147 13.34 11.96 -4.31
N ASP A 148 12.63 13.01 -4.75
CA ASP A 148 11.45 12.93 -5.60
C ASP A 148 10.13 13.41 -4.94
N SER A 149 9.08 13.47 -5.77
CA SER A 149 7.72 13.82 -5.37
C SER A 149 7.14 12.82 -4.36
N THR A 150 6.55 13.35 -3.30
CA THR A 150 5.88 12.55 -2.27
C THR A 150 4.57 11.91 -2.75
N ILE A 151 3.95 12.50 -3.79
CA ILE A 151 2.66 12.06 -4.35
C ILE A 151 2.88 11.66 -5.81
N PRO A 152 2.48 10.44 -6.23
CA PRO A 152 2.52 10.03 -7.64
C PRO A 152 1.67 10.95 -8.54
N ASP A 153 2.17 11.25 -9.73
CA ASP A 153 1.49 12.15 -10.69
C ASP A 153 0.13 11.62 -11.17
N GLY A 154 -0.06 10.30 -11.13
CA GLY A 154 -1.29 9.63 -11.52
C GLY A 154 -2.42 9.71 -10.50
N TRP A 155 -2.18 10.23 -9.29
CA TRP A 155 -3.19 10.34 -8.26
C TRP A 155 -4.13 11.53 -8.51
N LEU A 156 -5.42 11.32 -8.25
CA LEU A 156 -6.42 12.38 -8.46
C LEU A 156 -6.35 13.43 -7.35
N ARG A 157 -6.65 14.68 -7.70
CA ARG A 157 -6.65 15.79 -6.73
C ARG A 157 -7.65 15.60 -5.58
N GLU A 158 -8.78 14.95 -5.85
CA GLU A 158 -9.75 14.62 -4.82
C GLU A 158 -9.25 13.58 -3.83
N ASP A 159 -8.33 12.70 -4.22
CA ASP A 159 -7.78 11.65 -3.37
C ASP A 159 -6.71 12.18 -2.41
N ILE A 160 -5.93 13.18 -2.80
CA ILE A 160 -4.77 13.67 -2.03
C ILE A 160 -5.11 14.46 -0.77
N ILE A 161 -6.37 14.69 -0.47
CA ILE A 161 -6.82 15.27 0.81
C ILE A 161 -7.30 14.20 1.78
N GLU A 162 -7.71 13.07 1.24
CA GLU A 162 -8.17 11.92 2.00
C GLU A 162 -6.99 11.17 2.62
N CYS A 163 -7.20 10.53 3.75
CA CYS A 163 -6.14 9.79 4.45
C CYS A 163 -5.51 8.68 3.60
N TYR A 164 -6.28 8.08 2.69
CA TYR A 164 -5.75 7.06 1.77
C TYR A 164 -4.90 7.66 0.63
N GLY A 165 -4.95 8.96 0.41
CA GLY A 165 -4.13 9.71 -0.53
C GLY A 165 -2.92 10.39 0.14
N ALA A 166 -2.55 9.96 1.34
CA ALA A 166 -1.33 10.41 1.99
C ALA A 166 -0.11 10.02 1.16
N GLY A 167 0.69 11.01 0.76
CA GLY A 167 1.94 10.77 0.07
C GLY A 167 2.97 10.11 0.98
N LEU A 168 4.01 9.55 0.38
CA LEU A 168 5.15 9.01 1.08
C LEU A 168 6.24 10.09 1.20
N TYR A 169 6.73 10.31 2.41
CA TYR A 169 7.81 11.24 2.76
C TYR A 169 9.02 10.45 3.26
N ALA A 170 10.19 11.07 3.30
CA ALA A 170 11.31 10.49 4.02
C ALA A 170 10.97 10.27 5.50
N SER A 171 10.29 11.24 6.09
CA SER A 171 9.93 11.33 7.50
C SER A 171 8.45 11.04 7.74
N ASN A 172 7.95 9.87 7.29
CA ASN A 172 6.57 9.48 7.62
C ASN A 172 6.39 9.45 9.13
N PHE A 173 5.24 9.94 9.60
CA PHE A 173 4.95 10.03 11.02
C PHE A 173 3.44 10.01 11.28
N ARG A 174 2.98 9.14 12.18
CA ARG A 174 1.55 9.02 12.55
C ARG A 174 0.64 8.81 11.33
N ASP A 175 1.00 7.86 10.46
CA ASP A 175 0.29 7.52 9.22
C ASP A 175 0.12 8.71 8.27
N ASN A 176 0.92 9.77 8.40
CA ASN A 176 0.77 11.05 7.68
C ASN A 176 -0.65 11.60 7.74
N ARG A 177 -1.28 11.51 8.93
CA ARG A 177 -2.66 11.94 9.19
C ARG A 177 -2.70 12.98 10.29
N MET A 178 -3.68 13.88 10.20
CA MET A 178 -3.97 14.84 11.25
C MET A 178 -5.46 15.16 11.28
N ILE A 179 -5.96 15.61 12.44
CA ILE A 179 -7.28 16.21 12.56
C ILE A 179 -7.10 17.71 12.32
N LEU A 180 -7.80 18.25 11.31
CA LEU A 180 -7.85 19.68 11.03
C LEU A 180 -9.18 20.25 11.53
N SER A 181 -9.11 21.30 12.35
CA SER A 181 -10.28 22.02 12.87
C SER A 181 -10.36 23.42 12.27
N VAL A 182 -11.49 23.75 11.64
CA VAL A 182 -11.76 25.04 10.98
C VAL A 182 -13.09 25.57 11.55
N PRO A 183 -13.17 26.82 11.99
CA PRO A 183 -12.24 27.95 11.80
C PRO A 183 -11.14 28.09 12.84
N ALA A 184 -11.01 27.20 13.82
CA ALA A 184 -9.98 27.30 14.84
C ALA A 184 -8.54 27.24 14.28
N ASN A 185 -8.36 26.71 13.07
CA ASN A 185 -7.08 26.55 12.37
C ASN A 185 -6.05 25.78 13.21
N THR A 186 -6.53 24.74 13.91
CA THR A 186 -5.70 23.88 14.75
C THR A 186 -5.57 22.50 14.14
N THR A 187 -4.43 21.85 14.41
CA THR A 187 -4.16 20.48 14.01
C THR A 187 -3.87 19.60 15.22
N ARG A 188 -4.23 18.31 15.12
CA ARG A 188 -3.85 17.25 16.06
C ARG A 188 -3.35 16.04 15.28
N PRO A 189 -2.08 15.62 15.45
CA PRO A 189 -1.04 16.28 16.25
C PRO A 189 -0.76 17.72 15.79
N HIS A 190 -0.12 18.52 16.65
CA HIS A 190 0.31 19.87 16.28
C HIS A 190 1.31 19.81 15.11
N THR A 191 0.97 20.47 14.00
CA THR A 191 1.75 20.45 12.76
C THR A 191 2.09 21.90 12.39
N PRO A 192 3.29 22.37 12.71
CA PRO A 192 3.73 23.71 12.30
C PRO A 192 3.72 23.89 10.79
N GLY A 193 3.40 25.10 10.33
CA GLY A 193 3.42 25.46 8.91
C GLY A 193 2.15 25.13 8.13
N ILE A 194 1.16 24.48 8.73
CA ILE A 194 -0.16 24.31 8.10
C ILE A 194 -0.91 25.65 8.07
N ARG A 195 -1.44 25.99 6.92
CA ARG A 195 -2.23 27.21 6.70
C ARG A 195 -3.61 26.85 6.13
N VAL A 196 -4.60 27.67 6.46
CA VAL A 196 -5.96 27.56 5.94
C VAL A 196 -6.33 28.84 5.21
N GLU A 197 -6.71 28.72 3.94
CA GLU A 197 -7.21 29.83 3.12
C GLU A 197 -8.71 29.69 2.88
N TYR A 198 -9.44 30.77 3.12
CA TYR A 198 -10.88 30.82 2.95
C TYR A 198 -11.21 31.45 1.59
N LYS A 199 -11.80 30.65 0.69
CA LYS A 199 -12.27 31.13 -0.62
C LYS A 199 -13.74 31.61 -0.59
N GLY A 200 -14.40 31.43 0.58
CA GLY A 200 -15.81 31.77 0.72
C GLY A 200 -16.75 30.85 -0.09
N GLY A 201 -17.99 31.28 -0.24
CA GLY A 201 -18.98 30.55 -1.04
C GLY A 201 -20.23 30.17 -0.26
N LYS A 202 -21.21 29.60 -0.98
CA LYS A 202 -22.49 29.11 -0.44
C LYS A 202 -22.42 27.60 -0.21
N GLY A 203 -23.25 27.07 0.67
CA GLY A 203 -23.36 25.62 0.92
C GLY A 203 -22.46 25.10 2.02
N LYS A 204 -22.34 23.77 2.09
CA LYS A 204 -21.50 23.09 3.10
C LYS A 204 -20.02 23.39 2.87
N PRO A 205 -19.23 23.60 3.93
CA PRO A 205 -17.80 23.73 3.80
C PRO A 205 -17.17 22.47 3.17
N ARG A 206 -16.18 22.68 2.30
CA ARG A 206 -15.38 21.63 1.66
C ARG A 206 -13.91 22.01 1.74
N LEU A 207 -13.08 21.01 1.98
CA LEU A 207 -11.64 21.14 1.97
C LEU A 207 -11.08 20.69 0.61
N SER A 208 -10.03 21.38 0.18
CA SER A 208 -9.17 20.95 -0.94
C SER A 208 -7.74 21.38 -0.66
N ARG A 209 -6.78 20.74 -1.32
CA ARG A 209 -5.35 21.03 -1.21
C ARG A 209 -4.69 20.83 -2.57
N HIS A 210 -3.67 21.60 -2.87
CA HIS A 210 -2.78 21.32 -3.99
C HIS A 210 -1.73 20.26 -3.56
N PRO A 211 -1.32 19.33 -4.43
CA PRO A 211 -0.15 18.49 -4.17
C PRO A 211 1.03 19.38 -3.71
N ASN A 212 1.94 18.92 -2.94
CA ASN A 212 3.12 19.67 -2.49
C ASN A 212 2.83 21.02 -1.81
N SER A 213 1.66 21.18 -1.18
CA SER A 213 1.29 22.41 -0.47
C SER A 213 0.81 22.11 0.95
N ASN A 214 1.25 22.93 1.90
CA ASN A 214 0.77 22.91 3.29
C ASN A 214 -0.46 23.82 3.48
N VAL A 215 -1.06 24.31 2.39
CA VAL A 215 -2.22 25.20 2.42
C VAL A 215 -3.48 24.42 2.10
N PHE A 216 -4.41 24.40 3.06
CA PHE A 216 -5.75 23.86 2.87
C PHE A 216 -6.70 24.98 2.44
N GLN A 217 -7.38 24.79 1.33
CA GLN A 217 -8.39 25.74 0.86
C GLN A 217 -9.77 25.29 1.35
N VAL A 218 -10.53 26.24 1.90
CA VAL A 218 -11.88 26.02 2.38
C VAL A 218 -12.85 26.81 1.51
N THR A 219 -13.76 26.11 0.86
CA THR A 219 -14.89 26.69 0.12
C THR A 219 -16.18 26.45 0.89
N GLY A 220 -17.22 27.30 0.67
CA GLY A 220 -18.51 27.19 1.36
C GLY A 220 -18.62 28.10 2.59
N ASN A 221 -19.70 27.92 3.34
CA ASN A 221 -20.05 28.82 4.46
C ASN A 221 -19.53 28.26 5.80
N THR A 222 -18.37 28.75 6.24
CA THR A 222 -17.73 28.38 7.52
C THR A 222 -18.27 29.15 8.73
N LYS A 223 -19.03 30.25 8.52
CA LYS A 223 -19.61 31.03 9.64
C LYS A 223 -20.70 30.26 10.41
N ARG A 224 -21.38 29.33 9.74
CA ARG A 224 -22.46 28.52 10.30
C ARG A 224 -22.09 27.07 10.56
N ARG A 225 -20.95 26.61 10.07
CA ARG A 225 -20.50 25.19 10.17
C ARG A 225 -19.00 25.13 10.32
N SER A 226 -18.54 24.49 11.36
CA SER A 226 -17.14 24.10 11.52
C SER A 226 -16.83 22.83 10.73
N ILE A 227 -15.57 22.65 10.40
CA ILE A 227 -15.01 21.37 9.95
C ILE A 227 -14.15 20.83 11.08
N HIS A 228 -14.32 19.56 11.38
CA HIS A 228 -13.44 18.79 12.25
C HIS A 228 -13.27 17.45 11.58
N ALA A 229 -12.19 17.28 10.84
CA ALA A 229 -12.00 16.16 9.95
C ALA A 229 -10.57 15.60 10.03
N THR A 230 -10.46 14.28 9.97
CA THR A 230 -9.19 13.63 9.75
C THR A 230 -8.83 13.77 8.28
N VAL A 231 -7.66 14.34 8.02
CA VAL A 231 -7.12 14.62 6.69
C VAL A 231 -5.65 14.21 6.63
N VAL A 232 -5.11 14.19 5.42
CA VAL A 232 -3.67 14.00 5.22
C VAL A 232 -2.86 15.09 5.92
N ASN A 233 -1.72 14.70 6.50
CA ASN A 233 -0.69 15.60 6.98
C ASN A 233 0.37 15.80 5.89
N PRO A 234 0.47 16.97 5.27
CA PRO A 234 1.46 17.23 4.22
C PRO A 234 2.84 17.65 4.74
N ALA A 235 3.02 17.71 6.05
CA ALA A 235 4.25 18.14 6.71
C ALA A 235 4.63 17.22 7.90
N PRO A 236 4.81 15.91 7.67
CA PRO A 236 5.11 14.97 8.75
C PRO A 236 6.44 15.27 9.45
N ALA A 237 7.48 15.73 8.73
CA ALA A 237 8.74 16.20 9.33
C ALA A 237 8.53 17.28 10.38
N SER A 238 7.67 18.27 10.08
CA SER A 238 7.34 19.35 11.02
C SER A 238 6.62 18.83 12.25
N THR A 239 5.74 17.84 12.07
CA THR A 239 5.01 17.19 13.16
C THR A 239 5.96 16.39 14.05
N MET A 240 6.79 15.55 13.46
CA MET A 240 7.80 14.74 14.14
C MET A 240 8.73 15.64 14.98
N ARG A 241 9.29 16.66 14.34
CA ARG A 241 10.16 17.61 15.03
C ARG A 241 9.46 18.28 16.21
N ALA A 242 8.27 18.82 15.99
CA ALA A 242 7.53 19.53 17.04
C ALA A 242 7.17 18.62 18.22
N GLU A 243 6.84 17.35 17.95
CA GLU A 243 6.53 16.36 18.98
C GLU A 243 7.78 15.97 19.77
N VAL A 244 8.87 15.62 19.10
CA VAL A 244 10.13 15.24 19.77
C VAL A 244 10.67 16.40 20.61
N MET A 245 10.70 17.62 20.08
CA MET A 245 11.13 18.81 20.85
C MET A 245 10.28 19.02 22.10
N ARG A 246 8.95 18.96 21.96
CA ARG A 246 8.03 19.12 23.09
C ARG A 246 8.27 18.06 24.18
N GLU A 247 8.50 16.81 23.79
CA GLU A 247 8.75 15.74 24.78
C GLU A 247 10.14 15.89 25.43
N ILE A 248 11.17 16.35 24.71
CA ILE A 248 12.49 16.72 25.26
C ILE A 248 12.34 17.82 26.32
N GLU A 249 11.60 18.88 26.04
CA GLU A 249 11.32 19.98 26.97
C GLU A 249 10.55 19.50 28.23
N LYS A 250 9.53 18.65 28.05
CA LYS A 250 8.77 18.06 29.15
C LYS A 250 9.65 17.17 30.05
N ALA A 251 10.66 16.52 29.50
CA ALA A 251 11.64 15.74 30.24
C ALA A 251 12.65 16.61 31.01
N GLY A 252 12.52 17.96 30.93
CA GLY A 252 13.39 18.90 31.63
C GLY A 252 14.73 19.15 30.94
N ILE A 253 14.90 18.73 29.69
CA ILE A 253 16.09 18.97 28.90
C ILE A 253 15.92 20.32 28.18
N VAL A 254 16.85 21.25 28.38
CA VAL A 254 16.84 22.56 27.69
C VAL A 254 17.27 22.34 26.23
N ILE A 255 16.51 22.89 25.27
CA ILE A 255 16.81 22.73 23.84
C ILE A 255 16.62 24.07 23.12
N GLY A 256 17.52 24.37 22.15
CA GLY A 256 17.41 25.53 21.30
C GLY A 256 16.39 25.36 20.17
N GLU A 257 15.98 26.48 19.60
CA GLU A 257 15.00 26.49 18.49
C GLU A 257 15.63 26.33 17.10
N LYS A 258 16.93 26.64 16.97
CA LYS A 258 17.64 26.68 15.68
C LYS A 258 18.85 25.75 15.71
N PRO A 259 19.25 25.23 14.54
CA PRO A 259 20.47 24.46 14.43
C PRO A 259 21.69 25.22 14.97
N ARG A 260 22.61 24.47 15.58
CA ARG A 260 23.86 25.06 16.13
C ARG A 260 24.65 25.73 15.01
N GLY A 261 25.04 26.98 15.24
CA GLY A 261 25.69 27.78 14.20
C GLY A 261 24.78 28.33 13.10
N GLY A 262 23.43 28.18 13.25
CA GLY A 262 22.43 28.74 12.34
C GLY A 262 22.29 28.00 10.99
N LYS A 263 22.95 26.85 10.83
CA LYS A 263 22.92 26.02 9.63
C LYS A 263 22.64 24.57 10.03
N ARG A 264 21.92 23.85 9.16
CA ARG A 264 21.75 22.40 9.28
C ARG A 264 23.12 21.72 9.23
N PRO A 265 23.38 20.69 10.05
CA PRO A 265 24.58 19.84 9.92
C PRO A 265 24.69 19.26 8.51
N SER A 266 25.92 19.20 8.00
CA SER A 266 26.22 18.52 6.74
C SER A 266 26.21 17.00 6.93
N ASP A 267 26.13 16.24 5.83
CA ASP A 267 26.19 14.77 5.86
C ASP A 267 27.49 14.31 6.56
N SER A 268 28.63 14.97 6.27
CA SER A 268 29.92 14.70 6.94
C SER A 268 29.91 15.01 8.44
N ASP A 269 29.09 15.99 8.90
CA ASP A 269 28.93 16.24 10.34
C ASP A 269 28.09 15.16 10.99
N ILE A 270 27.04 14.69 10.29
CA ILE A 270 26.17 13.61 10.76
C ILE A 270 26.95 12.30 10.87
N GLU A 271 27.75 11.95 9.86
CA GLU A 271 28.61 10.76 9.85
C GLU A 271 29.63 10.73 11.01
N LYS A 272 30.12 11.90 11.44
CA LYS A 272 31.05 12.04 12.56
C LYS A 272 30.36 12.14 13.92
N GLY A 273 29.03 12.25 13.94
CA GLY A 273 28.23 12.33 15.15
C GLY A 273 28.15 10.99 15.90
N GLU A 274 27.70 11.04 17.12
CA GLU A 274 27.45 9.86 17.94
C GLU A 274 26.01 9.38 17.73
N VAL A 275 25.82 8.14 17.23
CA VAL A 275 24.49 7.53 17.13
C VAL A 275 24.03 7.17 18.54
N ILE A 276 23.05 7.90 19.06
CA ILE A 276 22.53 7.75 20.43
C ILE A 276 21.36 6.79 20.53
N TYR A 277 20.62 6.62 19.42
CA TYR A 277 19.47 5.70 19.30
C TYR A 277 19.27 5.29 17.85
N VAL A 278 18.78 4.07 17.62
CA VAL A 278 18.32 3.60 16.32
C VAL A 278 16.90 3.08 16.49
N HIS A 279 15.95 3.78 15.90
CA HIS A 279 14.59 3.25 15.81
C HIS A 279 14.54 2.12 14.77
N ARG A 280 13.89 1.02 15.14
CA ARG A 280 13.60 -0.09 14.22
C ARG A 280 12.11 -0.18 13.98
N SER A 281 11.71 -0.31 12.72
CA SER A 281 10.32 -0.58 12.36
C SER A 281 9.89 -1.99 12.82
N PRO A 282 8.59 -2.31 12.76
CA PRO A 282 8.15 -3.71 12.68
C PRO A 282 8.87 -4.44 11.53
N GLU A 283 8.82 -5.77 11.57
CA GLU A 283 9.38 -6.60 10.52
C GLU A 283 8.68 -6.35 9.15
N VAL A 284 9.40 -6.57 8.07
CA VAL A 284 8.88 -6.42 6.70
C VAL A 284 7.60 -7.23 6.52
N GLU A 285 7.54 -8.45 7.04
CA GLU A 285 6.34 -9.29 6.94
C GLU A 285 5.13 -8.63 7.61
N ASP A 286 5.29 -8.02 8.78
CA ASP A 286 4.20 -7.34 9.49
C ASP A 286 3.74 -6.09 8.75
N ILE A 287 4.67 -5.34 8.15
CA ILE A 287 4.35 -4.19 7.31
C ILE A 287 3.55 -4.64 6.08
N LEU A 288 4.00 -5.70 5.40
CA LEU A 288 3.31 -6.27 4.24
C LEU A 288 1.92 -6.81 4.62
N ARG A 289 1.80 -7.48 5.76
CA ARG A 289 0.51 -7.96 6.29
C ARG A 289 -0.44 -6.78 6.54
N SER A 290 0.04 -5.72 7.20
CA SER A 290 -0.75 -4.52 7.48
C SER A 290 -1.22 -3.85 6.18
N LEU A 291 -0.33 -3.63 5.21
CA LEU A 291 -0.70 -3.03 3.93
C LEU A 291 -1.72 -3.86 3.15
N MET A 292 -1.63 -5.18 3.18
CA MET A 292 -2.54 -6.09 2.47
C MET A 292 -3.93 -6.12 3.13
N PHE A 293 -3.98 -6.25 4.47
CA PHE A 293 -5.23 -6.32 5.25
C PHE A 293 -6.00 -4.99 5.26
N ARG A 294 -5.30 -3.88 5.37
CA ARG A 294 -5.88 -2.52 5.45
C ARG A 294 -5.98 -1.85 4.09
N SER A 295 -5.25 -2.37 3.10
CA SER A 295 -5.07 -1.74 1.80
C SER A 295 -4.41 -0.37 1.92
N ASP A 296 -3.40 -0.24 2.79
CA ASP A 296 -2.72 1.02 3.06
C ASP A 296 -1.84 1.43 1.88
N ASN A 297 -2.08 2.63 1.35
CA ASN A 297 -1.36 3.11 0.17
C ASN A 297 0.03 3.62 0.54
N MET A 298 0.18 4.31 1.67
CA MET A 298 1.46 4.86 2.09
C MET A 298 2.47 3.74 2.38
N MET A 299 2.03 2.67 3.06
CA MET A 299 2.89 1.50 3.29
C MET A 299 3.29 0.81 1.97
N ALA A 300 2.37 0.72 1.01
CA ALA A 300 2.67 0.15 -0.30
C ALA A 300 3.70 0.99 -1.07
N GLU A 301 3.55 2.33 -1.04
CA GLU A 301 4.56 3.24 -1.60
C GLU A 301 5.91 3.12 -0.88
N GLY A 302 5.89 2.96 0.46
CA GLY A 302 7.10 2.74 1.26
C GLY A 302 7.84 1.47 0.83
N MET A 303 7.12 0.37 0.71
CA MET A 303 7.70 -0.91 0.27
C MET A 303 8.22 -0.84 -1.17
N LEU A 304 7.47 -0.24 -2.11
CA LEU A 304 7.95 -0.03 -3.47
C LEU A 304 9.25 0.80 -3.48
N ARG A 305 9.27 1.95 -2.79
CA ARG A 305 10.43 2.84 -2.76
C ARG A 305 11.67 2.21 -2.15
N SER A 306 11.49 1.30 -1.20
CA SER A 306 12.59 0.56 -0.57
C SER A 306 13.32 -0.36 -1.55
N LEU A 307 12.64 -0.84 -2.61
CA LEU A 307 13.27 -1.66 -3.67
C LEU A 307 14.43 -0.94 -4.38
N ALA A 308 14.43 0.38 -4.38
CA ALA A 308 15.47 1.21 -4.99
C ALA A 308 16.20 2.09 -3.96
N SER A 309 16.22 1.71 -2.68
CA SER A 309 17.00 2.38 -1.63
C SER A 309 16.83 3.91 -1.59
N GLY A 310 15.57 4.39 -1.68
CA GLY A 310 15.25 5.83 -1.63
C GLY A 310 15.46 6.61 -2.93
N GLN A 311 15.91 5.95 -4.00
CA GLN A 311 16.00 6.55 -5.33
C GLN A 311 14.63 7.02 -5.83
N PRO A 312 14.52 7.84 -6.88
CA PRO A 312 13.24 8.29 -7.42
C PRO A 312 12.28 7.14 -7.69
N ARG A 313 10.96 7.39 -7.53
CA ARG A 313 9.91 6.37 -7.71
C ARG A 313 10.03 5.63 -9.04
N GLY A 314 10.41 6.33 -10.13
CA GLY A 314 10.62 5.71 -11.43
C GLY A 314 11.67 4.61 -11.42
N GLU A 315 12.71 4.73 -10.59
CA GLU A 315 13.72 3.66 -10.43
C GLU A 315 13.14 2.46 -9.69
N ALA A 316 12.35 2.68 -8.65
CA ALA A 316 11.68 1.61 -7.92
C ALA A 316 10.68 0.85 -8.79
N VAL A 317 9.89 1.56 -9.59
CA VAL A 317 8.98 0.95 -10.58
C VAL A 317 9.77 0.17 -11.64
N ARG A 318 10.89 0.71 -12.10
CA ARG A 318 11.76 0.02 -13.05
C ARG A 318 12.35 -1.26 -12.44
N PHE A 319 12.81 -1.18 -11.19
CA PHE A 319 13.30 -2.34 -10.44
C PHE A 319 12.23 -3.44 -10.37
N GLU A 320 11.01 -3.11 -9.93
CA GLU A 320 9.91 -4.07 -9.83
C GLU A 320 9.58 -4.71 -11.19
N LYS A 321 9.49 -3.92 -12.26
CA LYS A 321 9.26 -4.45 -13.61
C LYS A 321 10.39 -5.36 -14.07
N ASN A 322 11.64 -4.98 -13.86
CA ASN A 322 12.81 -5.77 -14.25
C ASN A 322 12.90 -7.05 -13.44
N PHE A 323 12.58 -7.02 -12.14
CA PHE A 323 12.53 -8.23 -11.31
C PHE A 323 11.64 -9.31 -11.95
N TRP A 324 10.44 -8.95 -12.39
CA TRP A 324 9.52 -9.90 -13.03
C TRP A 324 9.97 -10.30 -14.43
N LEU A 325 10.56 -9.38 -15.20
CA LEU A 325 11.16 -9.70 -16.50
C LEU A 325 12.28 -10.73 -16.36
N GLU A 326 13.18 -10.58 -15.38
CA GLU A 326 14.27 -11.50 -15.10
C GLU A 326 13.80 -12.90 -14.64
N LYS A 327 12.58 -12.96 -14.07
CA LYS A 327 11.90 -14.23 -13.76
C LYS A 327 11.21 -14.86 -14.98
N GLY A 328 11.29 -14.24 -16.15
CA GLY A 328 10.71 -14.73 -17.40
C GLY A 328 9.27 -14.31 -17.68
N PHE A 329 8.72 -13.34 -16.93
CA PHE A 329 7.36 -12.86 -17.13
C PHE A 329 7.26 -11.91 -18.31
N ASP A 330 6.18 -12.01 -19.09
CA ASP A 330 5.85 -11.00 -20.11
C ASP A 330 5.32 -9.71 -19.47
N ILE A 331 6.18 -8.70 -19.43
CA ILE A 331 5.84 -7.36 -18.91
C ILE A 331 5.35 -6.39 -19.98
N SER A 332 5.12 -6.82 -21.21
CA SER A 332 4.76 -5.94 -22.34
C SER A 332 3.47 -5.17 -22.11
N LYS A 333 2.54 -5.73 -21.36
CA LYS A 333 1.25 -5.12 -20.98
C LYS A 333 1.23 -4.59 -19.54
N LEU A 334 2.37 -4.66 -18.82
CA LEU A 334 2.49 -4.17 -17.45
C LEU A 334 2.83 -2.67 -17.45
N ASN A 335 1.92 -1.84 -16.99
CA ASN A 335 2.16 -0.44 -16.70
C ASN A 335 1.77 -0.13 -15.26
N ILE A 336 2.74 0.22 -14.43
CA ILE A 336 2.54 0.64 -13.04
C ILE A 336 3.22 2.00 -12.84
N GLU A 337 2.58 2.88 -12.10
CA GLU A 337 3.10 4.21 -11.73
C GLU A 337 3.35 4.32 -10.23
N ASP A 338 2.73 3.44 -9.46
CA ASP A 338 2.83 3.42 -8.00
C ASP A 338 2.74 1.99 -7.44
N GLY A 339 3.10 1.81 -6.18
CA GLY A 339 3.01 0.51 -5.50
C GLY A 339 1.63 0.21 -4.94
N SER A 340 0.76 1.20 -4.91
CA SER A 340 -0.54 1.14 -4.23
C SER A 340 -1.71 0.78 -5.15
N GLY A 341 -1.56 1.04 -6.45
CA GLY A 341 -2.63 0.92 -7.44
C GLY A 341 -3.67 2.05 -7.34
N LEU A 342 -3.32 3.20 -6.73
CA LEU A 342 -4.21 4.35 -6.69
C LEU A 342 -4.19 5.13 -8.02
N SER A 343 -3.11 5.02 -8.79
CA SER A 343 -3.05 5.58 -10.14
C SER A 343 -4.07 4.91 -11.06
N ARG A 344 -4.86 5.73 -11.75
CA ARG A 344 -5.79 5.24 -12.77
C ARG A 344 -5.11 4.86 -14.08
N LYS A 345 -3.81 5.10 -14.20
CA LYS A 345 -3.01 4.74 -15.36
C LYS A 345 -2.41 3.34 -15.26
N ASP A 346 -2.42 2.73 -14.07
CA ASP A 346 -1.95 1.37 -13.90
C ASP A 346 -2.72 0.41 -14.80
N ARG A 347 -1.99 -0.51 -15.39
CA ARG A 347 -2.51 -1.59 -16.23
C ARG A 347 -1.80 -2.87 -15.91
N ILE A 348 -2.58 -3.89 -15.56
CA ILE A 348 -2.11 -5.25 -15.32
C ILE A 348 -3.11 -6.20 -15.99
N THR A 349 -2.66 -7.30 -16.54
CA THR A 349 -3.56 -8.34 -17.04
C THR A 349 -3.94 -9.33 -15.92
N PRO A 350 -5.17 -9.87 -15.88
CA PRO A 350 -5.52 -10.93 -14.94
C PRO A 350 -4.55 -12.11 -14.98
N ARG A 351 -4.13 -12.55 -16.18
CA ARG A 351 -3.17 -13.63 -16.36
C ARG A 351 -1.82 -13.33 -15.73
N PHE A 352 -1.26 -12.14 -15.94
CA PHE A 352 0.00 -11.75 -15.32
C PHE A 352 -0.07 -11.84 -13.78
N MET A 353 -1.17 -11.37 -13.16
CA MET A 353 -1.33 -11.48 -11.71
C MET A 353 -1.47 -12.95 -11.27
N ALA A 354 -2.19 -13.77 -12.02
CA ALA A 354 -2.30 -15.20 -11.72
C ALA A 354 -0.93 -15.88 -11.80
N GLU A 355 -0.12 -15.57 -12.80
CA GLU A 355 1.24 -16.08 -12.94
C GLU A 355 2.13 -15.65 -11.77
N VAL A 356 2.04 -14.40 -11.31
CA VAL A 356 2.73 -13.93 -10.10
C VAL A 356 2.34 -14.77 -8.88
N TYR A 357 1.04 -15.01 -8.68
CA TYR A 357 0.56 -15.82 -7.55
C TYR A 357 1.02 -17.29 -7.67
N LYS A 358 0.99 -17.88 -8.86
CA LYS A 358 1.54 -19.22 -9.12
C LYS A 358 3.04 -19.28 -8.82
N TRP A 359 3.78 -18.30 -9.29
CA TRP A 359 5.23 -18.26 -9.03
C TRP A 359 5.52 -18.20 -7.53
N MET A 360 4.83 -17.33 -6.79
CA MET A 360 4.96 -17.25 -5.33
C MET A 360 4.59 -18.56 -4.63
N TYR A 361 3.53 -19.24 -5.10
CA TYR A 361 3.12 -20.55 -4.57
C TYR A 361 4.20 -21.63 -4.73
N HIS A 362 4.98 -21.59 -5.79
CA HIS A 362 6.06 -22.55 -6.06
C HIS A 362 7.41 -22.18 -5.42
N THR A 363 7.46 -21.14 -4.60
CA THR A 363 8.66 -20.75 -3.84
C THR A 363 8.60 -21.22 -2.39
N ASP A 364 9.76 -21.27 -1.73
CA ASP A 364 9.83 -21.55 -0.28
C ASP A 364 9.14 -20.47 0.57
N MET A 365 8.78 -19.33 -0.03
CA MET A 365 8.08 -18.21 0.60
C MET A 365 6.56 -18.36 0.56
N ALA A 366 6.02 -19.41 -0.06
CA ALA A 366 4.57 -19.57 -0.30
C ALA A 366 3.71 -19.36 0.94
N GLY A 367 4.03 -20.02 2.04
CA GLY A 367 3.25 -19.97 3.28
C GLY A 367 3.19 -18.56 3.88
N GLY A 368 4.31 -17.85 3.93
CA GLY A 368 4.38 -16.48 4.40
C GLY A 368 3.60 -15.53 3.48
N TYR A 369 3.84 -15.59 2.18
CA TYR A 369 3.14 -14.72 1.23
C TYR A 369 1.62 -14.93 1.21
N VAL A 370 1.13 -16.18 1.22
CA VAL A 370 -0.31 -16.50 1.28
C VAL A 370 -0.95 -15.96 2.57
N SER A 371 -0.21 -15.98 3.68
CA SER A 371 -0.67 -15.46 4.96
C SER A 371 -0.94 -13.95 4.95
N LEU A 372 -0.38 -13.21 3.98
CA LEU A 372 -0.60 -11.77 3.82
C LEU A 372 -2.00 -11.42 3.28
N PHE A 373 -2.75 -12.40 2.77
CA PHE A 373 -4.05 -12.12 2.14
C PHE A 373 -5.20 -12.16 3.15
N PRO A 374 -6.05 -11.13 3.21
CA PRO A 374 -7.26 -11.16 4.02
C PRO A 374 -8.27 -12.16 3.47
N LYS A 375 -8.95 -12.89 4.37
CA LYS A 375 -9.89 -13.96 4.04
C LYS A 375 -11.33 -13.46 4.00
N ALA A 376 -12.09 -13.92 3.01
CA ALA A 376 -13.50 -13.59 2.82
C ALA A 376 -14.32 -13.87 4.09
N GLY A 377 -15.22 -12.95 4.44
CA GLY A 377 -16.08 -13.06 5.61
C GLY A 377 -15.38 -12.96 6.97
N ARG A 378 -14.04 -12.84 7.02
CA ARG A 378 -13.26 -12.83 8.27
C ARG A 378 -12.43 -11.58 8.47
N ASP A 379 -11.53 -11.25 7.52
CA ASP A 379 -10.43 -10.33 7.78
C ASP A 379 -10.43 -9.07 6.91
N GLY A 380 -9.79 -8.03 7.40
CA GLY A 380 -9.41 -6.85 6.65
C GLY A 380 -10.48 -6.30 5.72
N THR A 381 -10.10 -5.99 4.50
CA THR A 381 -11.01 -5.48 3.46
C THR A 381 -11.99 -6.55 2.91
N MET A 382 -11.76 -7.82 3.23
CA MET A 382 -12.61 -8.96 2.84
C MET A 382 -13.68 -9.32 3.88
N ARG A 383 -13.66 -8.73 5.09
CA ARG A 383 -14.54 -9.06 6.22
C ARG A 383 -16.03 -9.13 5.88
N ASN A 384 -16.49 -8.27 4.98
CA ASN A 384 -17.90 -8.18 4.59
C ASN A 384 -18.22 -8.81 3.23
N PHE A 385 -17.24 -9.48 2.59
CA PHE A 385 -17.44 -10.16 1.32
C PHE A 385 -17.64 -11.64 1.55
N MET A 386 -18.73 -12.20 1.01
CA MET A 386 -19.08 -13.62 1.08
C MET A 386 -19.12 -14.23 2.49
N ARG A 387 -19.53 -13.44 3.50
CA ARG A 387 -19.53 -13.86 4.92
C ARG A 387 -20.35 -15.12 5.17
N ASP A 388 -21.48 -15.25 4.46
CA ASP A 388 -22.45 -16.33 4.65
C ASP A 388 -22.37 -17.37 3.51
N SER A 389 -21.20 -17.53 2.90
CA SER A 389 -20.98 -18.50 1.81
C SER A 389 -20.01 -19.60 2.25
N ALA A 390 -20.03 -20.74 1.54
CA ALA A 390 -19.07 -21.83 1.74
C ALA A 390 -17.61 -21.41 1.50
N LEU A 391 -17.36 -20.30 0.80
CA LEU A 391 -16.03 -19.75 0.59
C LEU A 391 -15.57 -18.81 1.73
N ALA A 392 -16.39 -18.61 2.78
CA ALA A 392 -16.01 -17.81 3.93
C ALA A 392 -14.81 -18.43 4.66
N GLY A 393 -13.75 -17.61 4.85
CA GLY A 393 -12.48 -18.06 5.45
C GLY A 393 -11.55 -18.79 4.47
N ARG A 394 -12.01 -19.19 3.31
CA ARG A 394 -11.25 -19.97 2.31
C ARG A 394 -10.80 -19.14 1.13
N LEU A 395 -11.55 -18.12 0.71
CA LEU A 395 -11.10 -17.20 -0.35
C LEU A 395 -10.21 -16.10 0.24
N ALA A 396 -8.90 -16.24 0.04
CA ALA A 396 -7.86 -15.33 0.52
C ALA A 396 -7.43 -14.39 -0.63
N THR A 397 -7.97 -13.16 -0.69
CA THR A 397 -7.73 -12.28 -1.83
C THR A 397 -7.50 -10.82 -1.42
N LYS A 398 -6.64 -10.14 -2.15
CA LYS A 398 -6.52 -8.69 -2.11
C LYS A 398 -7.65 -8.05 -2.91
N THR A 399 -8.32 -7.08 -2.31
CA THR A 399 -9.34 -6.27 -2.99
C THR A 399 -8.74 -5.07 -3.69
N GLY A 400 -9.29 -4.71 -4.85
CA GLY A 400 -9.05 -3.44 -5.52
C GLY A 400 -10.36 -2.71 -5.77
N SER A 401 -10.48 -1.45 -5.35
CA SER A 401 -11.72 -0.69 -5.50
C SER A 401 -11.45 0.79 -5.77
N MET A 402 -12.00 1.30 -6.85
CA MET A 402 -12.13 2.74 -7.11
C MET A 402 -13.41 3.00 -7.92
N ARG A 403 -13.71 4.24 -8.26
CA ARG A 403 -14.91 4.57 -9.04
C ARG A 403 -14.91 3.79 -10.37
N GLY A 404 -15.92 2.94 -10.59
CA GLY A 404 -16.05 2.10 -11.78
C GLY A 404 -15.10 0.91 -11.84
N VAL A 405 -14.37 0.60 -10.77
CA VAL A 405 -13.42 -0.53 -10.69
C VAL A 405 -13.68 -1.36 -9.44
N GLN A 406 -13.72 -2.68 -9.60
CA GLN A 406 -13.77 -3.67 -8.52
C GLN A 406 -12.95 -4.89 -8.93
N CYS A 407 -11.90 -5.19 -8.16
CA CYS A 407 -10.96 -6.25 -8.47
C CYS A 407 -10.72 -7.14 -7.24
N TYR A 408 -10.35 -8.38 -7.49
CA TYR A 408 -9.91 -9.38 -6.52
C TYR A 408 -8.75 -10.15 -7.12
N GLY A 409 -7.75 -10.49 -6.31
CA GLY A 409 -6.62 -11.32 -6.74
C GLY A 409 -6.00 -12.04 -5.54
N GLY A 410 -5.70 -13.33 -5.69
CA GLY A 410 -5.13 -14.19 -4.65
C GLY A 410 -5.48 -15.65 -4.83
N TYR A 411 -5.89 -16.32 -3.75
CA TYR A 411 -6.02 -17.78 -3.68
C TYR A 411 -7.35 -18.24 -3.11
N MET A 412 -7.79 -19.41 -3.56
CA MET A 412 -8.68 -20.29 -2.84
C MET A 412 -7.84 -21.21 -1.95
N LEU A 413 -8.32 -21.51 -0.73
CA LEU A 413 -7.65 -22.37 0.25
C LEU A 413 -8.53 -23.59 0.55
N ASP A 414 -7.87 -24.72 0.82
CA ASP A 414 -8.52 -25.87 1.42
C ASP A 414 -8.86 -25.61 2.91
N GLU A 415 -9.44 -26.60 3.59
CA GLU A 415 -9.75 -26.51 5.02
C GLU A 415 -8.50 -26.39 5.90
N GLY A 416 -7.37 -26.92 5.45
CA GLY A 416 -6.07 -26.82 6.09
C GLY A 416 -5.41 -25.46 5.92
N GLY A 417 -5.94 -24.60 5.03
CA GLY A 417 -5.41 -23.29 4.72
C GLY A 417 -4.34 -23.28 3.61
N ASN A 418 -4.16 -24.39 2.88
CA ASN A 418 -3.24 -24.46 1.76
C ASN A 418 -3.91 -23.94 0.48
N PRO A 419 -3.18 -23.24 -0.39
CA PRO A 419 -3.73 -22.80 -1.67
C PRO A 419 -4.09 -23.98 -2.59
N THR A 420 -5.28 -23.92 -3.15
CA THR A 420 -5.77 -24.89 -4.14
C THR A 420 -5.90 -24.26 -5.52
N HIS A 421 -6.32 -23.00 -5.59
CA HIS A 421 -6.50 -22.29 -6.86
C HIS A 421 -5.91 -20.88 -6.79
N VAL A 422 -5.46 -20.37 -7.92
CA VAL A 422 -5.31 -18.94 -8.13
C VAL A 422 -6.61 -18.35 -8.65
N VAL A 423 -6.96 -17.17 -8.12
CA VAL A 423 -8.21 -16.48 -8.44
C VAL A 423 -7.93 -15.03 -8.74
N VAL A 424 -8.20 -14.60 -9.98
CA VAL A 424 -8.11 -13.18 -10.37
C VAL A 424 -9.38 -12.76 -11.07
N VAL A 425 -10.03 -11.70 -10.56
CA VAL A 425 -11.25 -11.11 -11.12
C VAL A 425 -11.09 -9.61 -11.20
N PHE A 426 -11.03 -9.05 -12.38
CA PHE A 426 -10.99 -7.61 -12.64
C PHE A 426 -12.27 -7.16 -13.33
N VAL A 427 -12.95 -6.18 -12.75
CA VAL A 427 -14.15 -5.57 -13.33
C VAL A 427 -13.97 -4.07 -13.42
N ASN A 428 -13.91 -3.56 -14.65
CA ASN A 428 -13.71 -2.14 -14.95
C ASN A 428 -14.93 -1.56 -15.65
N ASN A 429 -15.12 -0.25 -15.52
CA ASN A 429 -16.17 0.54 -16.17
C ASN A 429 -17.60 0.11 -15.83
N PHE A 430 -17.82 -0.55 -14.70
CA PHE A 430 -19.16 -0.91 -14.28
C PHE A 430 -19.98 0.33 -13.88
N THR A 431 -21.29 0.29 -14.18
CA THR A 431 -22.25 1.37 -13.88
C THR A 431 -23.33 0.97 -12.90
N CYS A 432 -23.45 -0.34 -12.61
CA CYS A 432 -24.40 -0.85 -11.61
C CYS A 432 -23.95 -0.51 -10.18
N GLY A 433 -24.84 -0.76 -9.21
CA GLY A 433 -24.49 -0.62 -7.79
C GLY A 433 -23.43 -1.62 -7.35
N ARG A 434 -22.40 -1.15 -6.63
CA ARG A 434 -21.26 -1.98 -6.17
C ARG A 434 -21.68 -3.18 -5.34
N ALA A 435 -22.71 -3.05 -4.50
CA ALA A 435 -23.21 -4.16 -3.68
C ALA A 435 -23.75 -5.30 -4.56
N GLY A 436 -24.54 -4.97 -5.60
CA GLY A 436 -25.04 -5.94 -6.57
C GLY A 436 -23.91 -6.61 -7.36
N LEU A 437 -22.92 -5.82 -7.80
CA LEU A 437 -21.73 -6.36 -8.48
C LEU A 437 -20.97 -7.35 -7.58
N LYS A 438 -20.71 -7.01 -6.31
CA LYS A 438 -20.05 -7.91 -5.37
C LYS A 438 -20.82 -9.21 -5.14
N LYS A 439 -22.15 -9.13 -5.03
CA LYS A 439 -23.00 -10.32 -4.89
C LYS A 439 -22.87 -11.23 -6.12
N GLU A 440 -22.86 -10.66 -7.32
CA GLU A 440 -22.75 -11.41 -8.56
C GLU A 440 -21.36 -12.03 -8.75
N ILE A 441 -20.28 -11.32 -8.41
CA ILE A 441 -18.93 -11.88 -8.38
C ILE A 441 -18.87 -13.05 -7.38
N GLY A 442 -19.44 -12.89 -6.19
CA GLY A 442 -19.50 -13.96 -5.19
C GLY A 442 -20.25 -15.19 -5.70
N ARG A 443 -21.39 -15.00 -6.38
CA ARG A 443 -22.16 -16.09 -7.01
C ARG A 443 -21.30 -16.84 -8.04
N LEU A 444 -20.62 -16.09 -8.92
CA LEU A 444 -19.76 -16.68 -9.94
C LEU A 444 -18.64 -17.52 -9.31
N LEU A 445 -17.90 -16.95 -8.35
CA LEU A 445 -16.82 -17.65 -7.68
C LEU A 445 -17.28 -18.91 -6.96
N THR A 446 -18.44 -18.85 -6.27
CA THR A 446 -19.04 -20.04 -5.64
C THR A 446 -19.36 -21.14 -6.66
N GLN A 447 -19.92 -20.75 -7.82
CA GLN A 447 -20.27 -21.70 -8.87
C GLN A 447 -19.04 -22.36 -9.51
N VAL A 448 -17.96 -21.63 -9.70
CA VAL A 448 -16.76 -22.17 -10.35
C VAL A 448 -15.98 -23.04 -9.36
N LEU A 449 -15.63 -22.49 -8.20
CA LEU A 449 -14.72 -23.13 -7.25
C LEU A 449 -15.33 -24.35 -6.53
N LEU A 450 -16.65 -24.31 -6.17
CA LEU A 450 -17.29 -25.45 -5.49
C LEU A 450 -17.77 -26.57 -6.44
N LYS A 451 -17.91 -26.29 -7.75
CA LYS A 451 -18.15 -27.37 -8.71
C LYS A 451 -16.90 -28.20 -8.94
N ASP A 452 -15.78 -27.57 -8.97
CA ASP A 452 -14.49 -28.21 -9.14
C ASP A 452 -14.19 -29.14 -7.94
N GLU A 453 -14.32 -28.64 -6.72
CA GLU A 453 -14.16 -29.46 -5.51
C GLU A 453 -15.08 -30.70 -5.50
N ALA A 454 -16.33 -30.54 -5.92
CA ALA A 454 -17.26 -31.69 -5.99
C ALA A 454 -16.86 -32.70 -7.08
N ALA A 455 -16.21 -32.29 -8.13
CA ALA A 455 -15.70 -33.19 -9.17
C ALA A 455 -14.47 -33.96 -8.70
N GLU A 456 -13.56 -33.32 -7.96
CA GLU A 456 -12.40 -33.95 -7.34
C GLU A 456 -12.78 -35.01 -6.30
N ASP A 457 -13.72 -34.69 -5.38
CA ASP A 457 -14.23 -35.64 -4.37
C ASP A 457 -14.82 -36.91 -5.00
N VAL A 458 -15.46 -36.78 -6.17
CA VAL A 458 -15.98 -37.92 -6.91
C VAL A 458 -14.85 -38.73 -7.55
N ALA A 459 -13.83 -38.10 -8.09
CA ALA A 459 -12.69 -38.78 -8.72
C ALA A 459 -11.88 -39.58 -7.69
N GLU A 460 -11.56 -39.00 -6.54
CA GLU A 460 -10.83 -39.67 -5.44
C GLU A 460 -11.60 -40.86 -4.87
N ASN A 461 -12.95 -40.77 -4.80
CA ASN A 461 -13.81 -41.88 -4.32
C ASN A 461 -13.99 -43.01 -5.35
N VAL A 462 -13.61 -42.80 -6.60
CA VAL A 462 -13.66 -43.83 -7.66
C VAL A 462 -12.32 -44.59 -7.79
N GLU A 463 -11.22 -43.96 -7.38
CA GLU A 463 -9.90 -44.59 -7.39
C GLU A 463 -9.56 -45.39 -6.11
N ASN A 464 -10.35 -45.27 -5.04
CA ASN A 464 -10.26 -46.07 -3.81
C ASN A 464 -11.29 -47.19 -3.81
#